data_faf120b08d7035be1b3fd13b848537f6
#
_entry.id   faf120b08d7035be1b3fd13b848537f6
#
_cell.length_a   1.000
_cell.length_b   1.000
_cell.length_c   1.000
_cell.angle_alpha   90.00
_cell.angle_beta   90.00
_cell.angle_gamma   90.00
#
_symmetry.space_group_name_H-M   'P 1'
#
loop_
_entity.id
_entity.type
_entity.pdbx_description
1 polymer ?
#
loop_
_entity_poly.entity_id
_entity_poly.type
_entity_poly.pdbx_seq_one_letter_code
_entity_poly.pdbx_strand_id
1 'polypeptide(L)'
;MDIDQARTEILQWIMDFVERPNPRLNKWPPCPFARQARLQNQISIRKGLDPFADLLCLGSITPYAVIVFVYDPKEYPAEEFEYMIEASNRGFLANRNLHALSDHPDCPEIVNDVTMNQGTYAITFVQELDKLNQAARDLAAKDYYKGWPEDYLKGLFYQRDDPRK
;
A
#
# COMPACT_ATOMS: atom_id res chain seq x y z
N MET A 1 17.30 -7.54 9.97
CA MET A 1 16.35 -6.41 10.08
C MET A 1 15.67 -6.46 11.44
N ASP A 2 15.70 -5.36 12.15
CA ASP A 2 15.02 -5.21 13.44
C ASP A 2 13.58 -4.77 13.19
N ILE A 3 12.62 -5.63 13.52
CA ILE A 3 11.20 -5.36 13.27
C ILE A 3 10.63 -4.26 14.18
N ASP A 4 11.13 -4.11 15.40
CA ASP A 4 10.64 -3.07 16.30
C ASP A 4 11.09 -1.68 15.84
N GLN A 5 12.32 -1.59 15.34
CA GLN A 5 12.80 -0.37 14.68
C GLN A 5 11.97 -0.08 13.42
N ALA A 6 11.74 -1.08 12.57
CA ALA A 6 10.95 -0.92 11.36
C ALA A 6 9.51 -0.47 11.66
N ARG A 7 8.86 -1.03 12.69
CA ARG A 7 7.53 -0.59 13.13
C ARG A 7 7.53 0.88 13.52
N THR A 8 8.51 1.29 14.32
CA THR A 8 8.65 2.69 14.76
C THR A 8 8.82 3.62 13.57
N GLU A 9 9.71 3.29 12.65
CA GLU A 9 9.99 4.12 11.46
C GLU A 9 8.80 4.18 10.50
N ILE A 10 8.10 3.07 10.27
CA ILE A 10 6.91 3.04 9.42
C ILE A 10 5.75 3.83 10.05
N LEU A 11 5.49 3.68 11.34
CA LEU A 11 4.47 4.47 12.02
C LEU A 11 4.81 5.96 12.02
N GLN A 12 6.08 6.31 12.17
CA GLN A 12 6.53 7.70 12.08
C GLN A 12 6.30 8.26 10.67
N TRP A 13 6.63 7.50 9.62
CA TRP A 13 6.35 7.88 8.24
C TRP A 13 4.85 8.06 7.97
N ILE A 14 4.01 7.18 8.52
CA ILE A 14 2.54 7.34 8.41
C ILE A 14 2.11 8.65 9.05
N MET A 15 2.56 8.96 10.28
CA MET A 15 2.20 10.18 10.99
C MET A 15 2.73 11.45 10.32
N ASP A 16 3.95 11.41 9.79
CA ASP A 16 4.60 12.61 9.25
C ASP A 16 4.24 12.88 7.78
N PHE A 17 3.83 11.85 7.05
CA PHE A 17 3.62 11.97 5.60
C PHE A 17 2.27 11.40 5.13
N VAL A 18 2.00 10.11 5.39
CA VAL A 18 0.89 9.40 4.75
C VAL A 18 -0.47 9.98 5.13
N GLU A 19 -0.65 10.39 6.37
CA GLU A 19 -1.90 10.92 6.90
C GLU A 19 -2.01 12.45 6.87
N ARG A 20 -0.97 13.13 6.39
CA ARG A 20 -0.96 14.61 6.38
C ARG A 20 -1.39 15.18 5.04
N PRO A 21 -2.22 16.24 5.04
CA PRO A 21 -2.53 16.99 3.83
C PRO A 21 -1.27 17.48 3.13
N ASN A 22 -1.22 17.29 1.80
CA ASN A 22 -0.08 17.69 0.98
C ASN A 22 -0.56 18.69 -0.08
N PRO A 23 0.05 19.89 -0.15
CA PRO A 23 -0.35 20.92 -1.14
C PRO A 23 -0.25 20.44 -2.59
N ARG A 24 0.70 19.53 -2.89
CA ARG A 24 0.91 18.98 -4.24
C ARG A 24 -0.07 17.88 -4.60
N LEU A 25 -0.84 17.40 -3.64
CA LEU A 25 -1.90 16.39 -3.81
C LEU A 25 -3.28 17.02 -3.58
N ASN A 26 -3.51 18.22 -4.08
CA ASN A 26 -4.75 18.97 -3.92
C ASN A 26 -5.18 19.16 -2.45
N LYS A 27 -4.20 19.28 -1.55
CA LYS A 27 -4.39 19.37 -0.08
C LYS A 27 -4.95 18.09 0.55
N TRP A 28 -4.99 17.00 -0.17
CA TRP A 28 -5.31 15.69 0.38
C TRP A 28 -4.07 15.03 0.98
N PRO A 29 -4.24 14.19 2.02
CA PRO A 29 -3.16 13.30 2.44
C PRO A 29 -2.92 12.21 1.40
N PRO A 30 -1.68 11.66 1.32
CA PRO A 30 -1.40 10.50 0.47
C PRO A 30 -2.36 9.34 0.65
N CYS A 31 -2.78 9.07 1.90
CA CYS A 31 -3.86 8.12 2.19
C CYS A 31 -4.84 8.73 3.20
N PRO A 32 -6.03 9.17 2.79
CA PRO A 32 -7.01 9.81 3.68
C PRO A 32 -7.54 8.91 4.81
N PHE A 33 -7.38 7.59 4.69
CA PHE A 33 -7.88 6.62 5.67
C PHE A 33 -6.83 6.18 6.72
N ALA A 34 -5.56 6.52 6.51
CA ALA A 34 -4.46 6.04 7.33
C ALA A 34 -4.55 6.50 8.79
N ARG A 35 -4.91 7.76 9.02
CA ARG A 35 -5.02 8.30 10.38
C ARG A 35 -6.04 7.55 11.23
N GLN A 36 -7.22 7.31 10.69
CA GLN A 36 -8.29 6.59 11.40
C GLN A 36 -7.86 5.15 11.69
N ALA A 37 -7.28 4.46 10.72
CA ALA A 37 -6.77 3.11 10.91
C ALA A 37 -5.70 3.05 12.01
N ARG A 38 -4.78 4.01 12.05
CA ARG A 38 -3.76 4.10 13.08
C ARG A 38 -4.36 4.34 14.46
N LEU A 39 -5.26 5.30 14.59
CA LEU A 39 -5.89 5.65 15.89
C LEU A 39 -6.76 4.51 16.43
N GLN A 40 -7.30 3.66 15.56
CA GLN A 40 -8.13 2.51 15.94
C GLN A 40 -7.32 1.21 16.08
N ASN A 41 -5.98 1.27 16.03
CA ASN A 41 -5.09 0.10 16.10
C ASN A 41 -5.42 -0.96 15.03
N GLN A 42 -5.78 -0.51 13.83
CA GLN A 42 -6.14 -1.38 12.70
C GLN A 42 -5.02 -1.58 11.68
N ILE A 43 -3.80 -1.17 12.02
CA ILE A 43 -2.59 -1.38 11.23
C ILE A 43 -1.73 -2.43 11.92
N SER A 44 -1.53 -3.59 11.29
CA SER A 44 -0.66 -4.65 11.82
C SER A 44 0.64 -4.69 11.02
N ILE A 45 1.76 -4.36 11.65
CA ILE A 45 3.09 -4.37 11.01
C ILE A 45 3.84 -5.61 11.46
N ARG A 46 4.22 -6.45 10.52
CA ARG A 46 4.82 -7.77 10.74
C ARG A 46 6.14 -7.92 9.98
N LYS A 47 7.08 -8.63 10.56
CA LYS A 47 8.27 -9.07 9.83
C LYS A 47 7.85 -10.08 8.76
N GLY A 48 8.18 -9.81 7.51
CA GLY A 48 8.03 -10.76 6.42
C GLY A 48 9.17 -11.78 6.41
N LEU A 49 8.89 -12.97 5.92
CA LEU A 49 9.87 -14.03 5.72
C LEU A 49 10.12 -14.25 4.23
N ASP A 50 9.05 -14.39 3.47
CA ASP A 50 9.05 -14.55 2.02
C ASP A 50 7.75 -13.92 1.48
N PRO A 51 7.82 -12.98 0.53
CA PRO A 51 6.63 -12.26 0.08
C PRO A 51 5.53 -13.16 -0.47
N PHE A 52 5.89 -14.18 -1.25
CA PHE A 52 4.92 -15.10 -1.82
C PHE A 52 4.30 -16.01 -0.74
N ALA A 53 5.13 -16.62 0.11
CA ALA A 53 4.67 -17.50 1.17
C ALA A 53 3.82 -16.75 2.22
N ASP A 54 4.22 -15.54 2.61
CA ASP A 54 3.46 -14.74 3.57
C ASP A 54 2.06 -14.42 3.05
N LEU A 55 1.95 -14.04 1.77
CA LEU A 55 0.66 -13.76 1.14
C LEU A 55 -0.17 -15.02 0.93
N LEU A 56 0.46 -16.13 0.52
CA LEU A 56 -0.21 -17.42 0.33
C LEU A 56 -0.83 -17.94 1.62
N CYS A 57 -0.13 -17.79 2.74
CA CYS A 57 -0.56 -18.27 4.06
C CYS A 57 -1.54 -17.31 4.76
N LEU A 58 -1.73 -16.10 4.21
CA LEU A 58 -2.60 -15.12 4.82
C LEU A 58 -4.07 -15.47 4.60
N GLY A 59 -4.80 -15.62 5.69
CA GLY A 59 -6.25 -15.81 5.68
C GLY A 59 -6.99 -14.48 5.79
N SER A 60 -8.08 -14.44 6.58
CA SER A 60 -8.77 -13.19 6.89
C SER A 60 -7.83 -12.20 7.58
N ILE A 61 -7.93 -10.93 7.23
CA ILE A 61 -7.18 -9.85 7.89
C ILE A 61 -7.98 -9.16 9.02
N THR A 62 -9.25 -9.52 9.19
CA THR A 62 -10.08 -8.99 10.28
C THR A 62 -9.40 -9.23 11.64
N PRO A 63 -9.32 -8.26 12.58
CA PRO A 63 -10.00 -6.95 12.56
C PRO A 63 -9.17 -5.80 11.93
N TYR A 64 -8.08 -6.09 11.26
CA TYR A 64 -7.20 -5.05 10.73
C TYR A 64 -7.74 -4.46 9.42
N ALA A 65 -7.51 -3.17 9.23
CA ALA A 65 -7.75 -2.49 7.96
C ALA A 65 -6.63 -2.78 6.95
N VAL A 66 -5.40 -2.97 7.45
CA VAL A 66 -4.22 -3.28 6.65
C VAL A 66 -3.24 -4.16 7.43
N ILE A 67 -2.72 -5.17 6.75
CA ILE A 67 -1.55 -5.94 7.18
C ILE A 67 -0.35 -5.44 6.40
N VAL A 68 0.70 -5.08 7.10
CA VAL A 68 1.95 -4.57 6.53
C VAL A 68 3.05 -5.60 6.80
N PHE A 69 3.57 -6.22 5.73
CA PHE A 69 4.76 -7.06 5.83
C PHE A 69 6.00 -6.25 5.42
N VAL A 70 7.06 -6.38 6.20
CA VAL A 70 8.31 -5.63 6.04
C VAL A 70 9.46 -6.58 5.73
N TYR A 71 10.20 -6.27 4.66
CA TYR A 71 11.32 -7.07 4.18
C TYR A 71 12.57 -6.21 4.01
N ASP A 72 13.73 -6.84 4.07
CA ASP A 72 14.99 -6.20 3.71
C ASP A 72 15.02 -6.03 2.17
N PRO A 73 15.12 -4.80 1.64
CA PRO A 73 15.13 -4.58 0.21
C PRO A 73 16.36 -5.18 -0.50
N LYS A 74 17.42 -5.50 0.24
CA LYS A 74 18.61 -6.15 -0.32
C LYS A 74 18.38 -7.62 -0.65
N GLU A 75 17.44 -8.27 0.04
CA GLU A 75 17.10 -9.67 -0.20
C GLU A 75 16.15 -9.84 -1.38
N TYR A 76 15.40 -8.80 -1.71
CA TYR A 76 14.38 -8.83 -2.76
C TYR A 76 14.55 -7.65 -3.72
N PRO A 77 15.20 -7.84 -4.89
CA PRO A 77 15.28 -6.80 -5.91
C PRO A 77 13.88 -6.29 -6.31
N ALA A 78 13.77 -5.00 -6.61
CA ALA A 78 12.49 -4.34 -6.82
C ALA A 78 11.59 -5.04 -7.86
N GLU A 79 12.16 -5.43 -9.00
CA GLU A 79 11.41 -6.08 -10.08
C GLU A 79 10.86 -7.46 -9.66
N GLU A 80 11.67 -8.26 -8.98
CA GLU A 80 11.25 -9.56 -8.46
C GLU A 80 10.18 -9.42 -7.38
N PHE A 81 10.37 -8.45 -6.48
CA PHE A 81 9.44 -8.15 -5.40
C PHE A 81 8.06 -7.77 -5.95
N GLU A 82 8.05 -6.84 -6.89
CA GLU A 82 6.83 -6.38 -7.56
C GLU A 82 6.12 -7.53 -8.29
N TYR A 83 6.88 -8.35 -9.03
CA TYR A 83 6.35 -9.52 -9.73
C TYR A 83 5.69 -10.53 -8.78
N MET A 84 6.32 -10.84 -7.65
CA MET A 84 5.76 -11.76 -6.65
C MET A 84 4.41 -11.28 -6.12
N ILE A 85 4.28 -9.98 -5.89
CA ILE A 85 3.05 -9.40 -5.37
C ILE A 85 1.95 -9.39 -6.43
N GLU A 86 2.26 -9.00 -7.67
CA GLU A 86 1.31 -9.06 -8.78
C GLU A 86 0.84 -10.48 -9.08
N ALA A 87 1.75 -11.45 -9.04
CA ALA A 87 1.42 -12.86 -9.21
C ALA A 87 0.52 -13.37 -8.09
N SER A 88 0.75 -12.94 -6.86
CA SER A 88 -0.09 -13.28 -5.71
C SER A 88 -1.51 -12.70 -5.83
N ASN A 89 -1.62 -11.47 -6.28
CA ASN A 89 -2.92 -10.84 -6.54
C ASN A 89 -3.74 -11.63 -7.57
N ARG A 90 -3.12 -12.03 -8.69
CA ARG A 90 -3.78 -12.83 -9.73
C ARG A 90 -4.08 -14.25 -9.28
N GLY A 91 -3.11 -14.87 -8.60
CA GLY A 91 -3.12 -16.30 -8.33
C GLY A 91 -4.11 -16.72 -7.25
N PHE A 92 -4.24 -15.94 -6.17
CA PHE A 92 -5.05 -16.34 -5.03
C PHE A 92 -5.65 -15.21 -4.19
N LEU A 93 -5.02 -14.02 -4.11
CA LEU A 93 -5.52 -12.97 -3.22
C LEU A 93 -6.88 -12.43 -3.66
N ALA A 94 -7.09 -12.20 -4.96
CA ALA A 94 -8.36 -11.70 -5.48
C ALA A 94 -9.53 -12.63 -5.12
N ASN A 95 -9.34 -13.94 -5.22
CA ASN A 95 -10.35 -14.94 -4.85
C ASN A 95 -10.67 -14.97 -3.36
N ARG A 96 -9.78 -14.40 -2.54
CA ARG A 96 -9.96 -14.26 -1.08
C ARG A 96 -10.43 -12.86 -0.69
N ASN A 97 -10.82 -12.04 -1.65
CA ASN A 97 -11.17 -10.63 -1.43
C ASN A 97 -10.04 -9.83 -0.78
N LEU A 98 -8.80 -10.10 -1.17
CA LEU A 98 -7.61 -9.40 -0.71
C LEU A 98 -6.86 -8.79 -1.89
N HIS A 99 -6.12 -7.70 -1.62
CA HIS A 99 -5.23 -7.08 -2.59
C HIS A 99 -3.98 -6.59 -1.88
N ALA A 100 -2.83 -6.86 -2.47
CA ALA A 100 -1.53 -6.43 -1.97
C ALA A 100 -0.95 -5.34 -2.86
N LEU A 101 -0.46 -4.26 -2.24
CA LEU A 101 0.32 -3.22 -2.88
C LEU A 101 1.78 -3.37 -2.49
N SER A 102 2.68 -3.12 -3.43
CA SER A 102 4.13 -3.12 -3.19
C SER A 102 4.67 -1.71 -2.98
N ASP A 103 5.67 -1.60 -2.13
CA ASP A 103 6.48 -0.39 -1.94
C ASP A 103 7.94 -0.84 -1.80
N HIS A 104 8.80 -0.40 -2.73
CA HIS A 104 10.21 -0.75 -2.72
C HIS A 104 11.06 0.50 -2.94
N PRO A 105 12.14 0.71 -2.16
CA PRO A 105 12.96 1.93 -2.28
C PRO A 105 13.60 2.11 -3.66
N ASP A 106 13.87 1.02 -4.38
CA ASP A 106 14.48 1.08 -5.72
C ASP A 106 13.44 1.15 -6.85
N CYS A 107 12.15 1.22 -6.52
CA CYS A 107 11.05 1.45 -7.47
C CYS A 107 10.26 2.68 -7.03
N PRO A 108 10.75 3.90 -7.28
CA PRO A 108 10.12 5.11 -6.78
C PRO A 108 8.76 5.36 -7.42
N GLU A 109 7.78 5.64 -6.59
CA GLU A 109 6.43 6.04 -6.96
C GLU A 109 6.27 7.54 -6.74
N ILE A 110 6.12 8.30 -7.83
CA ILE A 110 6.11 9.77 -7.79
C ILE A 110 4.79 10.29 -8.36
N VAL A 111 4.09 11.08 -7.58
CA VAL A 111 2.88 11.78 -7.97
C VAL A 111 3.08 13.28 -7.76
N ASN A 112 3.05 14.06 -8.84
CA ASN A 112 3.19 15.54 -8.78
C ASN A 112 4.44 15.97 -7.98
N ASP A 113 5.59 15.37 -8.26
CA ASP A 113 6.88 15.56 -7.57
C ASP A 113 6.89 15.14 -6.10
N VAL A 114 5.88 14.41 -5.64
CA VAL A 114 5.84 13.82 -4.31
C VAL A 114 6.25 12.35 -4.39
N THR A 115 7.31 11.97 -3.70
CA THR A 115 7.71 10.56 -3.56
C THR A 115 6.81 9.88 -2.53
N MET A 116 6.06 8.88 -2.97
CA MET A 116 5.07 8.19 -2.15
C MET A 116 5.66 7.06 -1.30
N ASN A 117 6.86 6.60 -1.64
CA ASN A 117 7.53 5.47 -0.96
C ASN A 117 7.95 5.80 0.48
N GLN A 118 7.95 4.77 1.33
CA GLN A 118 8.55 4.84 2.66
C GLN A 118 10.08 5.04 2.58
N GLY A 119 10.74 4.40 1.62
CA GLY A 119 12.11 4.71 1.23
C GLY A 119 13.21 3.86 1.88
N THR A 120 12.93 3.08 2.92
CA THR A 120 13.93 2.26 3.62
C THR A 120 13.70 0.77 3.43
N TYR A 121 12.47 0.31 3.51
CA TYR A 121 12.10 -1.10 3.50
C TYR A 121 11.36 -1.48 2.22
N ALA A 122 11.43 -2.76 1.85
CA ALA A 122 10.48 -3.34 0.92
C ALA A 122 9.23 -3.73 1.72
N ILE A 123 8.07 -3.27 1.29
CA ILE A 123 6.83 -3.36 2.07
C ILE A 123 5.69 -3.89 1.20
N THR A 124 4.86 -4.77 1.75
CA THR A 124 3.55 -5.08 1.20
C THR A 124 2.45 -4.54 2.10
N PHE A 125 1.45 -3.92 1.49
CA PHE A 125 0.22 -3.49 2.17
C PHE A 125 -0.93 -4.37 1.70
N VAL A 126 -1.49 -5.18 2.59
CA VAL A 126 -2.61 -6.08 2.25
C VAL A 126 -3.89 -5.54 2.84
N GLN A 127 -4.89 -5.34 1.99
CA GLN A 127 -6.20 -4.78 2.33
C GLN A 127 -7.31 -5.63 1.73
N GLU A 128 -8.54 -5.50 2.26
CA GLU A 128 -9.71 -6.12 1.64
C GLU A 128 -10.03 -5.43 0.31
N LEU A 129 -10.12 -6.21 -0.76
CA LEU A 129 -10.24 -5.68 -2.12
C LEU A 129 -11.52 -4.88 -2.33
N ASP A 130 -12.67 -5.35 -1.83
CA ASP A 130 -13.95 -4.65 -1.95
C ASP A 130 -13.94 -3.30 -1.23
N LYS A 131 -13.36 -3.24 -0.03
CA LYS A 131 -13.21 -1.99 0.72
C LYS A 131 -12.24 -1.02 0.03
N LEU A 132 -11.14 -1.55 -0.51
CA LEU A 132 -10.16 -0.76 -1.23
C LEU A 132 -10.79 -0.14 -2.50
N ASN A 133 -11.56 -0.91 -3.24
CA ASN A 133 -12.26 -0.43 -4.43
C ASN A 133 -13.37 0.58 -4.08
N GLN A 134 -14.10 0.36 -2.99
CA GLN A 134 -15.12 1.33 -2.52
C GLN A 134 -14.46 2.65 -2.11
N ALA A 135 -13.36 2.59 -1.37
CA ALA A 135 -12.61 3.79 -0.99
C ALA A 135 -12.12 4.56 -2.22
N ALA A 136 -11.64 3.87 -3.26
CA ALA A 136 -11.23 4.51 -4.52
C ALA A 136 -12.40 5.20 -5.22
N ARG A 137 -13.58 4.59 -5.25
CA ARG A 137 -14.80 5.22 -5.82
C ARG A 137 -15.19 6.48 -5.04
N ASP A 138 -15.16 6.43 -3.72
CA ASP A 138 -15.51 7.57 -2.86
C ASP A 138 -14.51 8.73 -3.06
N LEU A 139 -13.23 8.42 -3.19
CA LEU A 139 -12.19 9.43 -3.45
C LEU A 139 -12.30 10.01 -4.86
N ALA A 140 -12.57 9.20 -5.87
CA ALA A 140 -12.76 9.67 -7.25
C ALA A 140 -13.95 10.64 -7.35
N ALA A 141 -15.03 10.38 -6.62
CA ALA A 141 -16.20 11.25 -6.55
C ALA A 141 -15.90 12.63 -5.94
N LYS A 142 -14.81 12.74 -5.19
CA LYS A 142 -14.34 14.00 -4.55
C LYS A 142 -13.16 14.63 -5.28
N ASP A 143 -12.90 14.25 -6.53
CA ASP A 143 -11.78 14.73 -7.34
C ASP A 143 -10.38 14.47 -6.74
N TYR A 144 -10.23 13.46 -5.88
CA TYR A 144 -8.96 13.12 -5.24
C TYR A 144 -7.85 12.85 -6.24
N TYR A 145 -8.15 12.10 -7.31
CA TYR A 145 -7.17 11.72 -8.33
C TYR A 145 -6.99 12.76 -9.44
N LYS A 146 -7.67 13.89 -9.34
CA LYS A 146 -7.58 14.93 -10.37
C LYS A 146 -6.16 15.46 -10.49
N GLY A 147 -5.64 15.46 -11.71
CA GLY A 147 -4.28 15.92 -11.99
C GLY A 147 -3.17 14.93 -11.68
N TRP A 148 -3.51 13.71 -11.26
CA TRP A 148 -2.52 12.67 -11.09
C TRP A 148 -2.06 12.12 -12.44
N PRO A 149 -0.77 11.71 -12.59
CA PRO A 149 -0.26 11.14 -13.83
C PRO A 149 -1.05 9.90 -14.26
N GLU A 150 -1.42 9.85 -15.54
CA GLU A 150 -2.22 8.73 -16.08
C GLU A 150 -1.52 7.37 -15.93
N ASP A 151 -0.21 7.32 -16.18
CA ASP A 151 0.56 6.08 -16.05
C ASP A 151 0.61 5.59 -14.60
N TYR A 152 0.69 6.50 -13.64
CA TYR A 152 0.60 6.15 -12.23
C TYR A 152 -0.77 5.56 -11.88
N LEU A 153 -1.84 6.19 -12.34
CA LEU A 153 -3.21 5.72 -12.08
C LEU A 153 -3.49 4.35 -12.73
N LYS A 154 -2.98 4.10 -13.93
CA LYS A 154 -3.06 2.77 -14.56
C LYS A 154 -2.38 1.69 -13.71
N GLY A 155 -1.21 1.98 -13.16
CA GLY A 155 -0.50 1.08 -12.25
C GLY A 155 -1.26 0.87 -10.93
N LEU A 156 -1.78 1.95 -10.34
CA LEU A 156 -2.52 1.91 -9.08
C LEU A 156 -3.78 1.04 -9.17
N PHE A 157 -4.50 1.10 -10.30
CA PHE A 157 -5.73 0.33 -10.51
C PHE A 157 -5.51 -0.97 -11.31
N TYR A 158 -4.26 -1.32 -11.57
CA TYR A 158 -3.94 -2.60 -12.18
C TYR A 158 -4.44 -3.76 -11.31
N GLN A 159 -5.18 -4.70 -11.91
CA GLN A 159 -5.82 -5.82 -11.21
C GLN A 159 -6.91 -5.41 -10.20
N ARG A 160 -7.45 -4.21 -10.32
CA ARG A 160 -8.54 -3.68 -9.49
C ARG A 160 -9.61 -3.02 -10.35
N ASP A 161 -10.74 -2.66 -9.72
CA ASP A 161 -11.74 -1.82 -10.37
C ASP A 161 -11.23 -0.38 -10.49
N ASP A 162 -11.14 0.13 -11.71
CA ASP A 162 -10.75 1.51 -11.95
C ASP A 162 -11.99 2.42 -11.77
N PRO A 163 -12.02 3.30 -10.76
CA PRO A 163 -13.19 4.14 -10.48
C PRO A 163 -13.42 5.24 -11.52
N ARG A 164 -12.51 5.41 -12.47
CA ARG A 164 -12.59 6.41 -13.55
C ARG A 164 -13.29 5.87 -14.79
N LYS A 165 -13.54 4.57 -14.84
CA LYS A 165 -14.19 3.90 -15.95
C LYS A 165 -15.67 3.67 -15.73
#